data_0db3b05f8a6f0bb49c3aba41ff695f82
#
_entry.id   0db3b05f8a6f0bb49c3aba41ff695f82
#
_cell.length_a   1.000
_cell.length_b   1.000
_cell.length_c   1.000
_cell.angle_alpha   90.00
_cell.angle_beta   90.00
_cell.angle_gamma   90.00
#
_symmetry.space_group_name_H-M   'P 1'
#
loop_
_entity.id
_entity.type
_entity.pdbx_description
1 polymer ?
#
loop_
_entity_poly.entity_id
_entity_poly.type
_entity_poly.pdbx_seq_one_letter_code
_entity_poly.pdbx_strand_id
1 'polypeptide(L)'
;MRIDVSLTPLTYTENRKPIKNILFIHHYYTLEEEILMIQLQDIEQAMTVKLDDFLPEKTIFQEGIRRAPDRGFRLTKDQTELALKNALRYIHPKYHEIVIPEFIEELKTRGRIYGYRWYPKERIYGKPIDAYKGKCTAAKAMQVMIDNNLDFAVALYPYELVTYGETGQVCSNWMQYHLIKKYLEIMTEEQTLVIESGHPLGLFKSKKDAPRVIITNGLLVGEYDNIDDWEIAEEMGVTNYGQMTAGGWMYIGPQGIVHGTFNTLLNAGRLKLGIKDDGDLAGKLFVSSGLGGMSGAQGKAGEIANAVAIIAEVDKSRIDTRLEQGWISNLAETPEEAINIATSYLNKNEKTSIAYHGNIVDLLEYIDQNDVPVDLLSDQTSCHNVYNGGYCPAGITFEERTKLLATNSEKFHQLVDETLKRHYHVIKSLVAKGTYFFDYGNSFMKAIYDSGIKEISKNGIDDKDGFIWPSYVEDIM
;
A
#
# COMPACT_ATOMS: atom_id res chain seq x y z
N MET A 1 -27.80 6.19 30.16
CA MET A 1 -28.88 5.70 29.31
C MET A 1 -28.27 4.77 28.29
N ARG A 2 -28.39 3.45 28.44
CA ARG A 2 -27.86 2.46 27.50
C ARG A 2 -28.87 2.32 26.37
N ILE A 3 -28.44 2.56 25.15
CA ILE A 3 -29.24 2.27 23.95
C ILE A 3 -28.91 0.83 23.57
N ASP A 4 -29.88 -0.05 23.69
CA ASP A 4 -29.81 -1.44 23.27
C ASP A 4 -30.22 -1.49 21.79
N VAL A 5 -29.28 -1.67 20.91
CA VAL A 5 -29.53 -1.82 19.48
C VAL A 5 -29.53 -3.31 19.16
N SER A 6 -30.68 -3.93 19.18
CA SER A 6 -30.88 -5.28 18.67
C SER A 6 -30.98 -5.22 17.14
N LEU A 7 -29.88 -5.59 16.45
CA LEU A 7 -29.86 -5.82 15.01
C LEU A 7 -30.47 -7.19 14.71
N THR A 8 -31.67 -7.23 14.17
CA THR A 8 -32.23 -8.43 13.53
C THR A 8 -31.62 -8.58 12.12
N PRO A 9 -31.19 -9.77 11.72
CA PRO A 9 -30.61 -9.99 10.39
C PRO A 9 -31.66 -9.77 9.29
N LEU A 10 -31.34 -8.93 8.32
CA LEU A 10 -32.14 -8.77 7.09
C LEU A 10 -31.96 -9.99 6.21
N THR A 11 -32.96 -10.88 6.18
CA THR A 11 -33.05 -11.95 5.19
C THR A 11 -33.38 -11.36 3.82
N TYR A 12 -32.53 -11.65 2.84
CA TYR A 12 -32.75 -11.32 1.43
C TYR A 12 -33.90 -12.18 0.89
N THR A 13 -35.02 -11.56 0.54
CA THR A 13 -36.04 -12.16 -0.35
C THR A 13 -36.16 -11.35 -1.62
N GLU A 14 -36.08 -12.07 -2.73
CA GLU A 14 -36.30 -11.55 -4.09
C GLU A 14 -37.70 -10.92 -4.20
N ASN A 15 -37.74 -9.59 -4.35
CA ASN A 15 -38.73 -8.88 -5.17
C ASN A 15 -38.51 -7.36 -5.03
N ARG A 16 -37.83 -6.78 -6.00
CA ARG A 16 -37.58 -5.34 -6.07
C ARG A 16 -38.85 -4.59 -6.43
N LYS A 17 -39.52 -4.02 -5.42
CA LYS A 17 -40.27 -2.77 -5.59
C LYS A 17 -39.43 -1.62 -5.01
N PRO A 18 -39.52 -0.40 -5.57
CA PRO A 18 -38.71 0.73 -5.08
C PRO A 18 -38.93 0.93 -3.59
N ILE A 19 -37.84 1.32 -2.90
CA ILE A 19 -37.77 1.53 -1.46
C ILE A 19 -38.89 2.53 -1.01
N LYS A 20 -40.09 2.02 -0.85
CA LYS A 20 -41.18 2.70 -0.16
C LYS A 20 -41.32 2.28 1.31
N ASN A 21 -40.45 1.37 1.79
CA ASN A 21 -40.55 0.80 3.14
C ASN A 21 -39.64 1.46 4.19
N ILE A 22 -39.08 2.65 3.91
CA ILE A 22 -38.53 3.51 4.98
C ILE A 22 -39.66 4.25 5.73
N LEU A 23 -40.91 4.02 5.36
CA LEU A 23 -42.10 4.71 5.89
C LEU A 23 -42.76 4.05 7.10
N PHE A 24 -42.14 3.07 7.78
CA PHE A 24 -42.71 2.40 8.94
C PHE A 24 -42.09 2.79 10.29
N ILE A 25 -41.37 3.92 10.38
CA ILE A 25 -41.06 4.56 11.64
C ILE A 25 -41.87 5.86 11.75
N HIS A 26 -43.13 5.80 11.41
CA HIS A 26 -44.06 6.91 11.63
C HIS A 26 -44.86 6.63 12.88
N HIS A 27 -44.49 7.22 14.01
CA HIS A 27 -45.48 7.73 15.01
C HIS A 27 -44.93 8.21 16.37
N TYR A 28 -43.65 8.58 16.51
CA TYR A 28 -43.21 9.06 17.83
C TYR A 28 -42.34 10.32 17.90
N TYR A 29 -42.00 11.00 16.78
CA TYR A 29 -41.07 12.14 16.86
C TYR A 29 -41.34 13.22 15.80
N THR A 30 -42.02 14.31 16.15
CA THR A 30 -42.30 15.43 15.21
C THR A 30 -41.06 16.33 14.96
N LEU A 31 -40.20 16.54 15.91
CA LEU A 31 -38.96 17.35 15.74
C LEU A 31 -37.79 16.53 15.24
N GLU A 32 -37.69 15.27 15.63
CA GLU A 32 -36.69 14.33 15.18
C GLU A 32 -36.94 13.85 13.73
N GLU A 33 -38.23 13.80 13.31
CA GLU A 33 -38.61 13.51 11.93
C GLU A 33 -38.20 14.62 10.96
N GLU A 34 -38.39 15.90 11.33
CA GLU A 34 -37.92 17.03 10.51
C GLU A 34 -36.40 17.04 10.39
N ILE A 35 -35.66 16.75 11.46
CA ILE A 35 -34.21 16.65 11.46
C ILE A 35 -33.74 15.46 10.59
N LEU A 36 -34.40 14.30 10.69
CA LEU A 36 -34.11 13.13 9.89
C LEU A 36 -34.38 13.36 8.40
N MET A 37 -35.51 14.02 8.07
CA MET A 37 -35.84 14.35 6.68
C MET A 37 -34.87 15.38 6.09
N ILE A 38 -34.42 16.36 6.86
CA ILE A 38 -33.37 17.29 6.45
C ILE A 38 -32.04 16.54 6.21
N GLN A 39 -31.68 15.59 7.08
CA GLN A 39 -30.49 14.76 6.90
C GLN A 39 -30.55 13.87 5.66
N LEU A 40 -31.72 13.30 5.33
CA LEU A 40 -31.92 12.49 4.12
C LEU A 40 -31.83 13.35 2.84
N GLN A 41 -32.38 14.54 2.83
CA GLN A 41 -32.25 15.50 1.74
C GLN A 41 -30.79 15.95 1.56
N ASP A 42 -30.06 16.19 2.65
CA ASP A 42 -28.64 16.51 2.62
C ASP A 42 -27.81 15.36 2.04
N ILE A 43 -28.17 14.10 2.34
CA ILE A 43 -27.52 12.91 1.75
C ILE A 43 -27.80 12.79 0.26
N GLU A 44 -29.05 12.98 -0.19
CA GLU A 44 -29.38 12.96 -1.61
C GLU A 44 -28.65 14.05 -2.39
N GLN A 45 -28.52 15.25 -1.82
CA GLN A 45 -27.72 16.33 -2.39
C GLN A 45 -26.21 16.03 -2.39
N ALA A 46 -25.71 15.32 -1.38
CA ALA A 46 -24.31 14.95 -1.27
C ALA A 46 -23.86 13.99 -2.38
N MET A 47 -24.76 13.16 -2.91
CA MET A 47 -24.48 12.10 -3.88
C MET A 47 -24.70 12.50 -5.35
N THR A 48 -24.76 13.78 -5.66
CA THR A 48 -25.19 14.26 -6.99
C THR A 48 -24.14 14.25 -8.09
N VAL A 49 -22.85 14.08 -7.75
CA VAL A 49 -21.77 14.12 -8.73
C VAL A 49 -21.76 12.85 -9.58
N LYS A 50 -21.74 13.03 -10.90
CA LYS A 50 -21.67 11.93 -11.90
C LYS A 50 -20.51 12.15 -12.84
N LEU A 51 -20.06 11.09 -13.49
CA LEU A 51 -19.15 11.21 -14.63
C LEU A 51 -19.82 11.97 -15.77
N ASP A 52 -19.01 12.62 -16.60
CA ASP A 52 -19.50 13.27 -17.80
C ASP A 52 -20.08 12.23 -18.77
N ASP A 53 -21.19 12.59 -19.45
CA ASP A 53 -21.88 11.68 -20.34
C ASP A 53 -21.19 11.62 -21.72
N PHE A 54 -19.95 11.13 -21.72
CA PHE A 54 -19.22 10.77 -22.93
C PHE A 54 -18.40 9.50 -22.70
N LEU A 55 -18.12 8.77 -23.78
CA LEU A 55 -17.23 7.62 -23.74
C LEU A 55 -15.82 8.07 -24.15
N PRO A 56 -14.82 8.03 -23.27
CA PRO A 56 -13.44 8.34 -23.64
C PRO A 56 -12.90 7.38 -24.70
N GLU A 57 -11.90 7.80 -25.46
CA GLU A 57 -11.13 6.89 -26.31
C GLU A 57 -10.31 5.92 -25.46
N LYS A 58 -9.96 4.75 -26.03
CA LYS A 58 -9.08 3.79 -25.37
C LYS A 58 -7.76 4.43 -25.03
N THR A 59 -7.27 4.17 -23.83
CA THR A 59 -5.97 4.63 -23.38
C THR A 59 -4.86 3.90 -24.13
N ILE A 60 -3.91 4.67 -24.64
CA ILE A 60 -2.65 4.16 -25.18
C ILE A 60 -1.62 4.26 -24.07
N PHE A 61 -1.11 3.11 -23.63
CA PHE A 61 -0.10 3.06 -22.58
C PHE A 61 1.27 3.50 -23.11
N GLN A 62 1.92 4.37 -22.36
CA GLN A 62 3.26 4.84 -22.70
C GLN A 62 4.30 3.73 -22.45
N GLU A 63 5.15 3.48 -23.41
CA GLU A 63 6.26 2.54 -23.29
C GLU A 63 7.22 2.98 -22.16
N GLY A 64 7.78 2.00 -21.44
CA GLY A 64 8.71 2.24 -20.33
C GLY A 64 8.05 2.59 -19.01
N ILE A 65 6.72 2.82 -18.95
CA ILE A 65 6.01 3.01 -17.70
C ILE A 65 5.64 1.67 -17.09
N ARG A 66 5.98 1.49 -15.82
CA ARG A 66 5.70 0.25 -15.08
C ARG A 66 4.22 -0.05 -15.03
N ARG A 67 3.90 -1.32 -15.17
CA ARG A 67 2.56 -1.87 -15.06
C ARG A 67 2.52 -2.89 -13.92
N ALA A 68 1.39 -2.98 -13.22
CA ALA A 68 1.18 -4.06 -12.26
C ALA A 68 1.34 -5.43 -12.94
N PRO A 69 1.86 -6.45 -12.23
CA PRO A 69 1.95 -7.80 -12.77
C PRO A 69 0.59 -8.31 -13.24
N ASP A 70 0.59 -9.12 -14.29
CA ASP A 70 -0.60 -9.87 -14.68
C ASP A 70 -0.95 -10.84 -13.56
N ARG A 71 -2.24 -10.95 -13.25
CA ARG A 71 -2.77 -11.82 -12.21
C ARG A 71 -3.74 -12.82 -12.81
N GLY A 72 -3.80 -14.00 -12.21
CA GLY A 72 -4.76 -15.02 -12.61
C GLY A 72 -6.20 -14.58 -12.33
N PHE A 73 -7.12 -15.02 -13.18
CA PHE A 73 -8.55 -14.81 -12.99
C PHE A 73 -9.13 -15.93 -12.12
N ARG A 74 -9.75 -15.59 -11.00
CA ARG A 74 -10.28 -16.55 -10.01
C ARG A 74 -11.71 -16.31 -9.57
N LEU A 75 -12.36 -15.25 -10.05
CA LEU A 75 -13.75 -14.95 -9.70
C LEU A 75 -14.71 -15.97 -10.29
N THR A 76 -15.72 -16.40 -9.54
CA THR A 76 -16.86 -17.15 -10.03
C THR A 76 -17.71 -16.28 -10.98
N LYS A 77 -18.69 -16.89 -11.65
CA LYS A 77 -19.61 -16.16 -12.52
C LYS A 77 -20.35 -15.05 -11.77
N ASP A 78 -20.90 -15.37 -10.58
CA ASP A 78 -21.69 -14.42 -9.80
C ASP A 78 -20.81 -13.27 -9.26
N GLN A 79 -19.59 -13.59 -8.84
CA GLN A 79 -18.59 -12.60 -8.42
C GLN A 79 -18.18 -11.70 -9.59
N THR A 80 -18.01 -12.25 -10.80
CA THR A 80 -17.71 -11.48 -12.00
C THR A 80 -18.86 -10.52 -12.35
N GLU A 81 -20.11 -10.99 -12.26
CA GLU A 81 -21.28 -10.12 -12.44
C GLU A 81 -21.32 -8.99 -11.40
N LEU A 82 -20.95 -9.26 -10.16
CA LEU A 82 -20.87 -8.24 -9.11
C LEU A 82 -19.76 -7.22 -9.40
N ALA A 83 -18.57 -7.68 -9.80
CA ALA A 83 -17.46 -6.81 -10.20
C ALA A 83 -17.87 -5.86 -11.34
N LEU A 84 -18.52 -6.40 -12.37
CA LEU A 84 -19.05 -5.60 -13.47
C LEU A 84 -20.09 -4.59 -12.99
N LYS A 85 -21.06 -4.99 -12.15
CA LYS A 85 -22.08 -4.08 -11.59
C LYS A 85 -21.43 -2.96 -10.78
N ASN A 86 -20.41 -3.25 -9.99
CA ASN A 86 -19.69 -2.27 -9.19
C ASN A 86 -18.97 -1.22 -10.05
N ALA A 87 -18.40 -1.60 -11.17
CA ALA A 87 -17.76 -0.67 -12.09
C ALA A 87 -18.78 0.08 -12.97
N LEU A 88 -19.77 -0.62 -13.51
CA LEU A 88 -20.78 -0.05 -14.43
C LEU A 88 -21.70 0.98 -13.77
N ARG A 89 -21.85 0.96 -12.44
CA ARG A 89 -22.71 1.95 -11.74
C ARG A 89 -22.27 3.40 -11.94
N TYR A 90 -21.04 3.65 -12.32
CA TYR A 90 -20.51 4.98 -12.59
C TYR A 90 -20.77 5.45 -14.02
N ILE A 91 -21.13 4.54 -14.93
CA ILE A 91 -21.15 4.74 -16.38
C ILE A 91 -22.58 4.75 -16.88
N HIS A 92 -22.88 5.68 -17.81
CA HIS A 92 -24.21 5.73 -18.39
C HIS A 92 -24.54 4.42 -19.15
N PRO A 93 -25.72 3.81 -18.95
CA PRO A 93 -26.08 2.50 -19.51
C PRO A 93 -25.88 2.35 -21.02
N LYS A 94 -26.01 3.42 -21.81
CA LYS A 94 -25.77 3.39 -23.25
C LYS A 94 -24.37 2.95 -23.68
N TYR A 95 -23.39 2.99 -22.77
CA TYR A 95 -22.00 2.60 -23.03
C TYR A 95 -21.66 1.20 -22.49
N HIS A 96 -22.55 0.55 -21.75
CA HIS A 96 -22.26 -0.71 -21.07
C HIS A 96 -21.83 -1.81 -22.05
N GLU A 97 -22.52 -1.96 -23.21
CA GLU A 97 -22.17 -2.97 -24.22
C GLU A 97 -20.74 -2.81 -24.76
N ILE A 98 -20.24 -1.57 -24.79
CA ILE A 98 -18.89 -1.28 -25.30
C ILE A 98 -17.83 -1.58 -24.23
N VAL A 99 -18.09 -1.24 -22.96
CA VAL A 99 -17.08 -1.32 -21.89
C VAL A 99 -17.04 -2.67 -21.19
N ILE A 100 -18.11 -3.46 -21.18
CA ILE A 100 -18.16 -4.79 -20.56
C ILE A 100 -17.04 -5.71 -21.06
N PRO A 101 -16.79 -5.87 -22.37
CA PRO A 101 -15.71 -6.70 -22.88
C PRO A 101 -14.32 -6.23 -22.40
N GLU A 102 -14.13 -4.90 -22.26
CA GLU A 102 -12.87 -4.33 -21.77
C GLU A 102 -12.67 -4.61 -20.27
N PHE A 103 -13.71 -4.46 -19.47
CA PHE A 103 -13.66 -4.79 -18.04
C PHE A 103 -13.44 -6.28 -17.77
N ILE A 104 -14.00 -7.15 -18.60
CA ILE A 104 -13.73 -8.59 -18.54
C ILE A 104 -12.25 -8.88 -18.86
N GLU A 105 -11.67 -8.18 -19.83
CA GLU A 105 -10.25 -8.32 -20.15
C GLU A 105 -9.36 -7.80 -19.01
N GLU A 106 -9.71 -6.67 -18.39
CA GLU A 106 -9.01 -6.15 -17.22
C GLU A 106 -9.06 -7.14 -16.05
N LEU A 107 -10.23 -7.74 -15.77
CA LEU A 107 -10.37 -8.79 -14.75
C LEU A 107 -9.48 -10.01 -15.03
N LYS A 108 -9.45 -10.46 -16.30
CA LYS A 108 -8.66 -11.64 -16.70
C LYS A 108 -7.15 -11.41 -16.63
N THR A 109 -6.69 -10.20 -16.94
CA THR A 109 -5.26 -9.89 -17.03
C THR A 109 -4.72 -9.25 -15.75
N ARG A 110 -5.54 -8.48 -15.05
CA ARG A 110 -5.12 -7.68 -13.89
C ARG A 110 -5.79 -8.06 -12.58
N GLY A 111 -6.75 -8.99 -12.61
CA GLY A 111 -7.54 -9.37 -11.45
C GLY A 111 -8.52 -8.29 -10.96
N ARG A 112 -8.59 -7.13 -11.62
CA ARG A 112 -9.44 -6.00 -11.20
C ARG A 112 -9.90 -5.17 -12.37
N ILE A 113 -10.98 -4.38 -12.18
CA ILE A 113 -11.43 -3.39 -13.15
C ILE A 113 -10.86 -2.03 -12.77
N TYR A 114 -9.85 -1.57 -13.50
CA TYR A 114 -9.28 -0.23 -13.35
C TYR A 114 -10.00 0.82 -14.17
N GLY A 115 -10.72 0.43 -15.22
CA GLY A 115 -11.42 1.34 -16.11
C GLY A 115 -10.45 2.21 -16.91
N TYR A 116 -9.49 1.60 -17.57
CA TYR A 116 -8.39 2.29 -18.26
C TYR A 116 -8.84 3.34 -19.27
N ARG A 117 -10.03 3.20 -19.89
CA ARG A 117 -10.60 4.24 -20.75
C ARG A 117 -10.68 5.61 -20.09
N TRP A 118 -10.86 5.64 -18.78
CA TRP A 118 -10.97 6.87 -18.00
C TRP A 118 -9.62 7.38 -17.50
N TYR A 119 -8.50 6.73 -17.86
CA TYR A 119 -7.20 7.31 -17.59
C TYR A 119 -7.09 8.69 -18.26
N PRO A 120 -6.66 9.76 -17.56
CA PRO A 120 -6.54 11.10 -18.14
C PRO A 120 -5.62 11.13 -19.35
N LYS A 121 -6.02 11.87 -20.41
CA LYS A 121 -5.19 12.00 -21.63
C LYS A 121 -3.88 12.75 -21.39
N GLU A 122 -3.89 13.70 -20.44
CA GLU A 122 -2.71 14.43 -20.04
C GLU A 122 -1.94 13.67 -18.96
N ARG A 123 -0.61 13.81 -18.96
CA ARG A 123 0.22 13.29 -17.87
C ARG A 123 -0.26 13.83 -16.54
N ILE A 124 -0.40 12.93 -15.55
CA ILE A 124 -0.75 13.27 -14.18
C ILE A 124 0.53 13.62 -13.42
N TYR A 125 0.54 14.73 -12.72
CA TYR A 125 1.58 15.17 -11.78
C TYR A 125 1.05 16.29 -10.89
N GLY A 126 1.66 16.49 -9.73
CA GLY A 126 1.31 17.58 -8.81
C GLY A 126 1.63 18.95 -9.41
N LYS A 127 0.64 19.62 -9.98
CA LYS A 127 0.75 20.98 -10.52
C LYS A 127 0.74 22.02 -9.39
N PRO A 128 1.17 23.27 -9.63
CA PRO A 128 0.95 24.36 -8.67
C PRO A 128 -0.51 24.45 -8.25
N ILE A 129 -0.76 24.75 -6.97
CA ILE A 129 -2.11 24.69 -6.37
C ILE A 129 -3.14 25.58 -7.11
N ASP A 130 -2.68 26.69 -7.69
CA ASP A 130 -3.55 27.62 -8.44
C ASP A 130 -4.00 27.07 -9.80
N ALA A 131 -3.38 26.01 -10.29
CA ALA A 131 -3.82 25.31 -11.51
C ALA A 131 -5.05 24.44 -11.27
N TYR A 132 -5.43 24.19 -10.01
CA TYR A 132 -6.58 23.36 -9.65
C TYR A 132 -7.82 24.20 -9.38
N LYS A 133 -8.97 23.69 -9.86
CA LYS A 133 -10.28 24.25 -9.52
C LYS A 133 -10.67 23.81 -8.11
N GLY A 134 -11.38 24.64 -7.40
CA GLY A 134 -11.88 24.33 -6.06
C GLY A 134 -12.30 25.56 -5.29
N LYS A 135 -13.29 25.40 -4.43
CA LYS A 135 -13.86 26.50 -3.63
C LYS A 135 -13.07 26.78 -2.34
N CYS A 136 -12.24 25.85 -1.90
CA CYS A 136 -11.37 26.02 -0.74
C CYS A 136 -9.94 25.49 -1.02
N THR A 137 -8.97 26.07 -0.33
CA THR A 137 -7.54 25.73 -0.50
C THR A 137 -7.25 24.28 -0.17
N ALA A 138 -7.87 23.74 0.88
CA ALA A 138 -7.68 22.34 1.28
C ALA A 138 -8.08 21.35 0.17
N ALA A 139 -9.22 21.61 -0.51
CA ALA A 139 -9.68 20.78 -1.63
C ALA A 139 -8.73 20.82 -2.83
N LYS A 140 -8.14 21.99 -3.12
CA LYS A 140 -7.10 22.13 -4.16
C LYS A 140 -5.83 21.39 -3.76
N ALA A 141 -5.39 21.50 -2.51
CA ALA A 141 -4.21 20.82 -2.01
C ALA A 141 -4.35 19.29 -2.08
N MET A 142 -5.54 18.74 -1.76
CA MET A 142 -5.83 17.32 -1.91
C MET A 142 -5.73 16.85 -3.36
N GLN A 143 -6.22 17.63 -4.32
CA GLN A 143 -6.06 17.31 -5.74
C GLN A 143 -4.58 17.33 -6.18
N VAL A 144 -3.77 18.28 -5.68
CA VAL A 144 -2.31 18.26 -5.88
C VAL A 144 -1.71 16.95 -5.39
N MET A 145 -2.09 16.53 -4.18
CA MET A 145 -1.56 15.31 -3.57
C MET A 145 -2.00 14.04 -4.29
N ILE A 146 -3.25 13.95 -4.73
CA ILE A 146 -3.74 12.83 -5.55
C ILE A 146 -2.90 12.71 -6.83
N ASP A 147 -2.71 13.81 -7.55
CA ASP A 147 -1.97 13.83 -8.81
C ASP A 147 -0.47 13.55 -8.58
N ASN A 148 0.12 14.05 -7.48
CA ASN A 148 1.49 13.70 -7.10
C ASN A 148 1.64 12.20 -6.82
N ASN A 149 0.69 11.58 -6.13
CA ASN A 149 0.72 10.15 -5.84
C ASN A 149 0.63 9.27 -7.11
N LEU A 150 0.15 9.82 -8.22
CA LEU A 150 -0.03 9.14 -9.51
C LEU A 150 0.98 9.57 -10.57
N ASP A 151 1.90 10.49 -10.25
CA ASP A 151 2.98 10.88 -11.16
C ASP A 151 3.86 9.65 -11.50
N PHE A 152 4.24 9.49 -12.75
CA PHE A 152 5.11 8.43 -13.23
C PHE A 152 6.47 8.35 -12.50
N ALA A 153 6.94 9.49 -11.96
CA ALA A 153 8.16 9.52 -11.15
C ALA A 153 7.94 9.09 -9.69
N VAL A 154 6.70 8.99 -9.22
CA VAL A 154 6.33 8.69 -7.84
C VAL A 154 5.65 7.33 -7.72
N ALA A 155 4.65 7.08 -8.57
CA ALA A 155 3.84 5.87 -8.52
C ALA A 155 4.59 4.63 -9.01
N LEU A 156 4.41 3.52 -8.30
CA LEU A 156 4.95 2.22 -8.71
C LEU A 156 4.24 1.69 -9.97
N TYR A 157 2.91 1.71 -9.97
CA TYR A 157 2.07 1.30 -11.11
C TYR A 157 1.02 2.39 -11.38
N PRO A 158 1.41 3.48 -12.05
CA PRO A 158 0.54 4.65 -12.17
C PRO A 158 -0.76 4.38 -12.92
N TYR A 159 -0.76 3.51 -13.91
CA TYR A 159 -1.98 3.12 -14.62
C TYR A 159 -2.94 2.29 -13.78
N GLU A 160 -2.43 1.56 -12.80
CA GLU A 160 -3.18 0.76 -11.84
C GLU A 160 -3.45 1.51 -10.52
N LEU A 161 -3.22 2.84 -10.49
CA LEU A 161 -3.47 3.71 -9.33
C LEU A 161 -2.66 3.35 -8.09
N VAL A 162 -1.58 2.58 -8.24
CA VAL A 162 -0.74 2.12 -7.13
C VAL A 162 0.44 3.05 -6.94
N THR A 163 0.48 3.71 -5.79
CA THR A 163 1.59 4.60 -5.41
C THR A 163 2.82 3.82 -4.96
N TYR A 164 2.66 2.88 -4.03
CA TYR A 164 3.74 2.04 -3.51
C TYR A 164 3.22 0.71 -2.95
N GLY A 165 4.14 -0.20 -2.60
CA GLY A 165 3.84 -1.42 -1.83
C GLY A 165 2.97 -2.42 -2.58
N GLU A 166 3.07 -2.52 -3.89
CA GLU A 166 2.36 -3.43 -4.79
C GLU A 166 0.83 -3.18 -4.87
N THR A 167 0.18 -2.77 -3.78
CA THR A 167 -1.28 -2.59 -3.68
C THR A 167 -1.70 -1.29 -3.02
N GLY A 168 -0.77 -0.40 -2.66
CA GLY A 168 -1.08 0.90 -2.05
C GLY A 168 -1.75 1.84 -3.03
N GLN A 169 -3.08 1.80 -3.12
CA GLN A 169 -3.89 2.50 -4.11
C GLN A 169 -4.40 3.86 -3.64
N VAL A 170 -4.44 4.81 -4.54
CA VAL A 170 -5.08 6.13 -4.36
C VAL A 170 -6.62 6.00 -4.35
N CYS A 171 -7.14 5.17 -5.22
CA CYS A 171 -8.55 4.73 -5.30
C CYS A 171 -8.60 3.46 -6.17
N SER A 172 -9.77 2.81 -6.28
CA SER A 172 -9.85 1.49 -6.92
C SER A 172 -9.84 1.55 -8.44
N ASN A 173 -10.35 2.63 -9.06
CA ASN A 173 -10.45 2.75 -10.52
C ASN A 173 -10.50 4.21 -11.00
N TRP A 174 -10.30 4.42 -12.30
CA TRP A 174 -10.23 5.74 -12.90
C TRP A 174 -11.57 6.50 -12.89
N MET A 175 -12.70 5.80 -12.84
CA MET A 175 -14.00 6.45 -12.69
C MET A 175 -14.10 7.14 -11.32
N GLN A 176 -13.65 6.47 -10.26
CA GLN A 176 -13.60 7.03 -8.91
C GLN A 176 -12.63 8.24 -8.83
N TYR A 177 -11.47 8.15 -9.48
CA TYR A 177 -10.54 9.29 -9.57
C TYR A 177 -11.24 10.56 -10.08
N HIS A 178 -11.97 10.47 -11.18
CA HIS A 178 -12.70 11.62 -11.72
C HIS A 178 -13.81 12.10 -10.80
N LEU A 179 -14.55 11.20 -10.17
CA LEU A 179 -15.62 11.58 -9.22
C LEU A 179 -15.05 12.26 -7.98
N ILE A 180 -13.98 11.73 -7.42
CA ILE A 180 -13.28 12.34 -6.26
C ILE A 180 -12.82 13.76 -6.61
N LYS A 181 -12.18 13.95 -7.76
CA LYS A 181 -11.75 15.28 -8.19
C LYS A 181 -12.93 16.24 -8.38
N LYS A 182 -14.03 15.80 -8.99
CA LYS A 182 -15.24 16.61 -9.12
C LYS A 182 -15.84 17.01 -7.75
N TYR A 183 -15.88 16.08 -6.79
CA TYR A 183 -16.30 16.41 -5.43
C TYR A 183 -15.39 17.46 -4.78
N LEU A 184 -14.07 17.31 -4.92
CA LEU A 184 -13.11 18.28 -4.39
C LEU A 184 -13.26 19.66 -5.06
N GLU A 185 -13.57 19.74 -6.35
CA GLU A 185 -13.80 21.02 -7.06
C GLU A 185 -15.00 21.79 -6.50
N ILE A 186 -16.06 21.10 -6.11
CA ILE A 186 -17.31 21.75 -5.62
C ILE A 186 -17.38 21.89 -4.10
N MET A 187 -16.50 21.20 -3.37
CA MET A 187 -16.48 21.15 -1.90
C MET A 187 -16.25 22.54 -1.29
N THR A 188 -17.03 22.87 -0.27
CA THR A 188 -16.87 24.08 0.56
C THR A 188 -16.11 23.78 1.86
N GLU A 189 -15.77 24.83 2.62
CA GLU A 189 -15.12 24.69 3.93
C GLU A 189 -16.04 24.07 5.01
N GLU A 190 -17.35 23.99 4.75
CA GLU A 190 -18.34 23.42 5.66
C GLU A 190 -18.85 22.04 5.20
N GLN A 191 -18.05 21.37 4.37
CA GLN A 191 -18.36 20.02 3.89
C GLN A 191 -17.16 19.09 4.10
N THR A 192 -17.48 17.81 4.26
CA THR A 192 -16.52 16.70 4.32
C THR A 192 -16.86 15.71 3.21
N LEU A 193 -15.88 15.38 2.38
CA LEU A 193 -15.97 14.28 1.42
C LEU A 193 -15.74 12.95 2.16
N VAL A 194 -16.68 12.04 2.05
CA VAL A 194 -16.56 10.68 2.61
C VAL A 194 -16.31 9.69 1.49
N ILE A 195 -15.29 8.88 1.69
CA ILE A 195 -14.85 7.82 0.76
C ILE A 195 -14.74 6.52 1.53
N GLU A 196 -15.38 5.48 1.05
CA GLU A 196 -15.32 4.15 1.63
C GLU A 196 -14.80 3.15 0.60
N SER A 197 -13.73 2.45 0.94
CA SER A 197 -13.13 1.44 0.06
C SER A 197 -12.88 1.96 -1.37
N GLY A 198 -12.37 3.18 -1.50
CA GLY A 198 -12.18 3.88 -2.78
C GLY A 198 -13.44 4.48 -3.40
N HIS A 199 -14.64 4.19 -2.88
CA HIS A 199 -15.90 4.72 -3.39
C HIS A 199 -16.23 6.08 -2.79
N PRO A 200 -16.28 7.18 -3.56
CA PRO A 200 -16.74 8.46 -3.06
C PRO A 200 -18.25 8.40 -2.79
N LEU A 201 -18.62 8.48 -1.52
CA LEU A 201 -20.02 8.46 -1.11
C LEU A 201 -20.70 9.81 -1.31
N GLY A 202 -19.99 10.91 -1.06
CA GLY A 202 -20.54 12.25 -1.28
C GLY A 202 -19.96 13.32 -0.34
N LEU A 203 -20.47 14.54 -0.49
CA LEU A 203 -20.15 15.69 0.35
C LEU A 203 -21.19 15.87 1.44
N PHE A 204 -20.77 15.66 2.68
CA PHE A 204 -21.64 15.79 3.84
C PHE A 204 -21.40 17.11 4.56
N LYS A 205 -22.45 17.70 5.11
CA LYS A 205 -22.37 18.92 5.92
C LYS A 205 -21.48 18.70 7.14
N SER A 206 -20.56 19.61 7.38
CA SER A 206 -19.65 19.56 8.52
C SER A 206 -19.29 20.97 9.00
N LYS A 207 -18.30 21.08 9.87
CA LYS A 207 -17.82 22.37 10.39
C LYS A 207 -16.51 22.75 9.70
N LYS A 208 -16.16 24.03 9.74
CA LYS A 208 -14.92 24.56 9.12
C LYS A 208 -13.65 23.91 9.69
N ASP A 209 -13.63 23.55 10.94
CA ASP A 209 -12.53 22.89 11.65
C ASP A 209 -12.57 21.35 11.55
N ALA A 210 -13.59 20.77 10.90
CA ALA A 210 -13.67 19.32 10.67
C ALA A 210 -12.71 18.88 9.54
N PRO A 211 -12.33 17.59 9.52
CA PRO A 211 -11.58 17.02 8.40
C PRO A 211 -12.30 17.25 7.06
N ARG A 212 -11.56 17.68 6.04
CA ARG A 212 -12.14 17.90 4.70
C ARG A 212 -12.42 16.59 3.96
N VAL A 213 -11.69 15.54 4.28
CA VAL A 213 -11.91 14.20 3.71
C VAL A 213 -11.81 13.16 4.82
N ILE A 214 -12.70 12.19 4.79
CA ILE A 214 -12.64 10.97 5.58
C ILE A 214 -12.54 9.81 4.61
N ILE A 215 -11.50 9.01 4.74
CA ILE A 215 -11.25 7.83 3.91
C ILE A 215 -11.20 6.62 4.83
N THR A 216 -12.02 5.61 4.51
CA THR A 216 -11.94 4.29 5.12
C THR A 216 -11.50 3.28 4.07
N ASN A 217 -10.54 2.45 4.42
CA ASN A 217 -10.21 1.28 3.61
C ASN A 217 -11.19 0.15 3.90
N GLY A 218 -11.27 -0.83 2.99
CA GLY A 218 -12.21 -1.92 3.11
C GLY A 218 -12.06 -2.65 4.44
N LEU A 219 -13.17 -2.71 5.16
CA LEU A 219 -13.28 -3.44 6.41
C LEU A 219 -14.12 -4.69 6.14
N LEU A 220 -13.47 -5.83 6.13
CA LEU A 220 -14.15 -7.12 6.21
C LEU A 220 -14.15 -7.54 7.67
N VAL A 221 -15.28 -8.01 8.14
CA VAL A 221 -15.51 -8.38 9.55
C VAL A 221 -16.19 -9.74 9.63
N GLY A 222 -16.04 -10.39 10.78
CA GLY A 222 -16.64 -11.68 11.04
C GLY A 222 -15.97 -12.80 10.23
N GLU A 223 -16.75 -13.61 9.54
CA GLU A 223 -16.25 -14.78 8.79
C GLU A 223 -15.45 -14.44 7.52
N TYR A 224 -15.41 -13.16 7.10
CA TYR A 224 -14.73 -12.69 5.89
C TYR A 224 -13.42 -11.94 6.18
N ASP A 225 -12.84 -12.05 7.35
CA ASP A 225 -11.66 -11.30 7.77
C ASP A 225 -10.32 -12.00 7.47
N ASN A 226 -10.34 -13.02 6.63
CA ASN A 226 -9.13 -13.67 6.11
C ASN A 226 -8.67 -13.03 4.81
N ILE A 227 -7.40 -13.26 4.45
CA ILE A 227 -6.77 -12.61 3.30
C ILE A 227 -7.40 -13.03 1.97
N ASP A 228 -7.82 -14.28 1.82
CA ASP A 228 -8.38 -14.79 0.56
C ASP A 228 -9.74 -14.15 0.26
N ASP A 229 -10.63 -14.07 1.25
CA ASP A 229 -11.92 -13.39 1.10
C ASP A 229 -11.74 -11.89 0.84
N TRP A 230 -10.74 -11.29 1.50
CA TRP A 230 -10.42 -9.88 1.32
C TRP A 230 -9.93 -9.59 -0.11
N GLU A 231 -9.05 -10.43 -0.66
CA GLU A 231 -8.56 -10.29 -2.04
C GLU A 231 -9.67 -10.51 -3.07
N ILE A 232 -10.54 -11.50 -2.86
CA ILE A 232 -11.73 -11.72 -3.71
C ILE A 232 -12.66 -10.50 -3.65
N ALA A 233 -12.88 -9.93 -2.47
CA ALA A 233 -13.68 -8.71 -2.33
C ALA A 233 -13.04 -7.51 -3.05
N GLU A 234 -11.72 -7.41 -3.04
CA GLU A 234 -10.97 -6.40 -3.79
C GLU A 234 -11.09 -6.58 -5.30
N GLU A 235 -10.99 -7.81 -5.81
CA GLU A 235 -11.20 -8.14 -7.22
C GLU A 235 -12.64 -7.81 -7.68
N MET A 236 -13.62 -8.01 -6.80
CA MET A 236 -15.01 -7.61 -7.06
C MET A 236 -15.25 -6.10 -6.98
N GLY A 237 -14.26 -5.29 -6.60
CA GLY A 237 -14.43 -3.86 -6.37
C GLY A 237 -15.33 -3.54 -5.17
N VAL A 238 -15.40 -4.43 -4.17
CA VAL A 238 -16.14 -4.24 -2.91
C VAL A 238 -15.27 -3.56 -1.87
N THR A 239 -14.00 -3.91 -1.81
CA THR A 239 -13.03 -3.31 -0.90
C THR A 239 -11.86 -2.70 -1.65
N ASN A 240 -11.00 -1.96 -0.96
CA ASN A 240 -9.79 -1.37 -1.49
C ASN A 240 -8.75 -1.25 -0.40
N TYR A 241 -7.51 -1.67 -0.70
CA TYR A 241 -6.39 -1.50 0.21
C TYR A 241 -5.55 -0.32 -0.22
N GLY A 242 -5.71 0.79 0.46
CA GLY A 242 -5.03 2.04 0.12
C GLY A 242 -3.75 2.33 0.87
N GLN A 243 -3.19 1.46 1.66
CA GLN A 243 -2.12 1.77 2.61
C GLN A 243 -2.18 3.23 3.13
N MET A 244 -1.85 3.49 4.37
CA MET A 244 -2.19 4.75 5.05
C MET A 244 -1.90 6.02 4.25
N THR A 245 -0.68 6.19 3.74
CA THR A 245 -0.29 7.44 3.03
C THR A 245 -0.64 7.44 1.55
N ALA A 246 -0.75 6.28 0.90
CA ALA A 246 -1.24 6.18 -0.48
C ALA A 246 -2.76 6.41 -0.54
N GLY A 247 -3.53 5.64 0.23
CA GLY A 247 -4.98 5.76 0.30
C GLY A 247 -5.47 7.07 0.90
N GLY A 248 -4.70 7.65 1.82
CA GLY A 248 -4.97 8.98 2.40
C GLY A 248 -4.41 10.14 1.59
N TRP A 249 -3.80 9.90 0.44
CA TRP A 249 -3.22 10.89 -0.48
C TRP A 249 -2.15 11.78 0.17
N MET A 250 -1.38 11.24 1.09
CA MET A 250 -0.37 12.00 1.86
C MET A 250 1.07 11.66 1.47
N TYR A 251 1.28 10.68 0.61
CA TYR A 251 2.61 10.28 0.18
C TYR A 251 3.17 11.28 -0.82
N ILE A 252 4.31 11.88 -0.48
CA ILE A 252 4.99 12.87 -1.31
C ILE A 252 6.25 12.32 -2.00
N GLY A 253 6.60 11.08 -1.71
CA GLY A 253 7.81 10.42 -2.17
C GLY A 253 8.67 9.93 -1.00
N PRO A 254 9.83 9.29 -1.28
CA PRO A 254 10.72 8.76 -0.23
C PRO A 254 11.21 9.81 0.76
N GLN A 255 11.31 11.08 0.34
CA GLN A 255 11.77 12.17 1.19
C GLN A 255 10.93 12.35 2.47
N GLY A 256 9.63 12.02 2.45
CA GLY A 256 8.78 12.06 3.63
C GLY A 256 9.12 10.98 4.66
N ILE A 257 9.77 9.91 4.24
CA ILE A 257 10.10 8.74 5.07
C ILE A 257 11.51 8.84 5.68
N VAL A 258 12.42 9.62 5.06
CA VAL A 258 13.81 9.77 5.54
C VAL A 258 13.87 10.16 7.00
N HIS A 259 13.04 11.11 7.42
CA HIS A 259 13.03 11.59 8.80
C HIS A 259 12.62 10.48 9.78
N GLY A 260 11.56 9.73 9.48
CA GLY A 260 11.13 8.61 10.31
C GLY A 260 12.18 7.51 10.38
N THR A 261 12.74 7.10 9.23
CA THR A 261 13.78 6.08 9.18
C THR A 261 15.06 6.52 9.89
N PHE A 262 15.48 7.77 9.73
CA PHE A 262 16.61 8.34 10.46
C PHE A 262 16.41 8.26 11.96
N ASN A 263 15.25 8.71 12.46
CA ASN A 263 14.96 8.65 13.91
C ASN A 263 14.91 7.21 14.42
N THR A 264 14.31 6.29 13.67
CA THR A 264 14.27 4.86 14.02
C THR A 264 15.68 4.29 14.15
N LEU A 265 16.56 4.51 13.18
CA LEU A 265 17.93 4.02 13.22
C LEU A 265 18.72 4.62 14.36
N LEU A 266 18.63 5.93 14.56
CA LEU A 266 19.37 6.61 15.63
C LEU A 266 18.88 6.19 17.01
N ASN A 267 17.58 6.04 17.22
CA ASN A 267 17.02 5.55 18.48
C ASN A 267 17.39 4.08 18.71
N ALA A 268 17.36 3.23 17.70
CA ALA A 268 17.84 1.85 17.80
C ALA A 268 19.31 1.82 18.26
N GLY A 269 20.16 2.66 17.67
CA GLY A 269 21.54 2.81 18.10
C GLY A 269 21.69 3.23 19.57
N ARG A 270 20.93 4.21 20.02
CA ARG A 270 20.92 4.68 21.40
C ARG A 270 20.44 3.63 22.39
N LEU A 271 19.33 3.00 22.09
CA LEU A 271 18.67 2.05 22.99
C LEU A 271 19.35 0.67 23.02
N LYS A 272 19.92 0.23 21.91
CA LYS A 272 20.40 -1.14 21.74
C LYS A 272 21.91 -1.27 21.58
N LEU A 273 22.59 -0.26 21.04
CA LEU A 273 24.03 -0.28 20.80
C LEU A 273 24.81 0.61 21.78
N GLY A 274 24.13 1.25 22.73
CA GLY A 274 24.76 2.08 23.76
C GLY A 274 25.36 3.39 23.23
N ILE A 275 24.86 3.91 22.13
CA ILE A 275 25.27 5.19 21.56
C ILE A 275 24.75 6.31 22.49
N LYS A 276 25.55 7.32 22.73
CA LYS A 276 25.19 8.48 23.56
C LYS A 276 24.13 9.34 22.86
N ASP A 277 23.39 10.15 23.61
CA ASP A 277 22.32 11.00 23.09
C ASP A 277 22.78 11.99 22.02
N ASP A 278 24.03 12.47 22.10
CA ASP A 278 24.67 13.35 21.12
C ASP A 278 25.50 12.61 20.05
N GLY A 279 25.53 11.27 20.10
CA GLY A 279 26.25 10.41 19.18
C GLY A 279 25.43 10.06 17.93
N ASP A 280 26.12 9.46 16.97
CA ASP A 280 25.60 8.97 15.71
C ASP A 280 25.96 7.49 15.46
N LEU A 281 25.68 6.97 14.28
CA LEU A 281 25.95 5.58 13.91
C LEU A 281 27.31 5.38 13.20
N ALA A 282 28.29 6.26 13.42
CA ALA A 282 29.61 6.10 12.83
C ALA A 282 30.23 4.73 13.22
N GLY A 283 30.77 4.02 12.24
CA GLY A 283 31.32 2.69 12.44
C GLY A 283 30.31 1.57 12.66
N LYS A 284 29.01 1.82 12.44
CA LYS A 284 27.91 0.86 12.56
C LYS A 284 27.41 0.40 11.21
N LEU A 285 27.15 -0.90 11.10
CA LEU A 285 26.58 -1.52 9.90
C LEU A 285 25.08 -1.75 10.09
N PHE A 286 24.29 -1.14 9.20
CA PHE A 286 22.86 -1.39 9.04
C PHE A 286 22.62 -2.20 7.77
N VAL A 287 21.88 -3.29 7.87
CA VAL A 287 21.47 -4.12 6.72
C VAL A 287 19.94 -4.16 6.66
N SER A 288 19.38 -4.01 5.46
CA SER A 288 17.95 -4.11 5.23
C SER A 288 17.64 -4.46 3.77
N SER A 289 16.36 -4.45 3.40
CA SER A 289 15.89 -4.73 2.06
C SER A 289 14.83 -3.74 1.57
N GLY A 290 14.71 -3.65 0.26
CA GLY A 290 13.74 -2.82 -0.44
C GLY A 290 14.24 -1.40 -0.75
N LEU A 291 14.06 -1.00 -2.03
CA LEU A 291 14.32 0.36 -2.53
C LEU A 291 13.10 0.96 -3.26
N GLY A 292 11.91 0.48 -2.89
CA GLY A 292 10.63 0.96 -3.41
C GLY A 292 10.24 2.35 -2.94
N GLY A 293 8.94 2.64 -2.90
CA GLY A 293 8.40 3.95 -2.50
C GLY A 293 8.74 4.33 -1.06
N MET A 294 8.44 3.45 -0.11
CA MET A 294 8.72 3.68 1.31
C MET A 294 10.17 3.33 1.66
N SER A 295 10.59 2.14 1.33
CA SER A 295 11.91 1.58 1.65
C SER A 295 13.08 2.30 0.96
N GLY A 296 12.84 2.99 -0.14
CA GLY A 296 13.87 3.75 -0.86
C GLY A 296 14.54 4.87 -0.05
N ALA A 297 13.98 5.23 1.10
CA ALA A 297 14.56 6.21 2.01
C ALA A 297 15.71 5.66 2.88
N GLN A 298 15.84 4.34 3.02
CA GLN A 298 16.70 3.69 4.01
C GLN A 298 18.18 4.04 3.84
N GLY A 299 18.70 3.96 2.60
CA GLY A 299 20.10 4.25 2.32
C GLY A 299 20.46 5.69 2.71
N LYS A 300 19.63 6.65 2.30
CA LYS A 300 19.82 8.06 2.64
C LYS A 300 19.71 8.35 4.13
N ALA A 301 18.75 7.73 4.79
CA ALA A 301 18.57 7.85 6.24
C ALA A 301 19.78 7.28 7.01
N GLY A 302 20.33 6.13 6.57
CA GLY A 302 21.55 5.56 7.09
C GLY A 302 22.76 6.51 6.96
N GLU A 303 22.95 7.10 5.79
CA GLU A 303 24.02 8.10 5.58
C GLU A 303 23.86 9.34 6.45
N ILE A 304 22.63 9.84 6.63
CA ILE A 304 22.36 11.00 7.51
C ILE A 304 22.64 10.62 8.97
N ALA A 305 22.34 9.39 9.36
CA ALA A 305 22.68 8.86 10.68
C ALA A 305 24.18 8.50 10.85
N ASN A 306 25.00 8.72 9.83
CA ASN A 306 26.43 8.44 9.79
C ASN A 306 26.77 6.93 9.75
N ALA A 307 25.82 6.07 9.41
CA ALA A 307 26.01 4.62 9.29
C ALA A 307 26.58 4.21 7.92
N VAL A 308 27.10 2.98 7.87
CA VAL A 308 27.23 2.21 6.63
C VAL A 308 25.96 1.39 6.45
N ALA A 309 25.25 1.54 5.33
CA ALA A 309 23.98 0.88 5.08
C ALA A 309 24.07 -0.02 3.82
N ILE A 310 23.67 -1.28 3.92
CA ILE A 310 23.50 -2.18 2.77
C ILE A 310 22.02 -2.47 2.61
N ILE A 311 21.45 -2.16 1.45
CA ILE A 311 20.04 -2.37 1.14
C ILE A 311 19.91 -3.32 -0.05
N ALA A 312 19.37 -4.52 0.17
CA ALA A 312 19.12 -5.48 -0.90
C ALA A 312 17.88 -5.09 -1.70
N GLU A 313 17.94 -5.19 -3.02
CA GLU A 313 16.81 -4.95 -3.92
C GLU A 313 16.93 -5.86 -5.14
N VAL A 314 15.85 -6.55 -5.49
CA VAL A 314 15.82 -7.50 -6.63
C VAL A 314 15.45 -6.82 -7.95
N ASP A 315 14.79 -5.66 -7.91
CA ASP A 315 14.39 -4.89 -9.09
C ASP A 315 15.46 -3.83 -9.43
N LYS A 316 16.28 -4.14 -10.44
CA LYS A 316 17.36 -3.26 -10.90
C LYS A 316 16.89 -1.84 -11.21
N SER A 317 15.67 -1.69 -11.73
CA SER A 317 15.12 -0.38 -12.08
C SER A 317 14.83 0.51 -10.86
N ARG A 318 14.54 -0.08 -9.69
CA ARG A 318 14.43 0.65 -8.42
C ARG A 318 15.81 1.13 -7.96
N ILE A 319 16.83 0.27 -8.07
CA ILE A 319 18.22 0.63 -7.76
C ILE A 319 18.67 1.81 -8.61
N ASP A 320 18.50 1.72 -9.93
CA ASP A 320 18.91 2.78 -10.87
C ASP A 320 18.22 4.12 -10.54
N THR A 321 16.93 4.08 -10.24
CA THR A 321 16.17 5.26 -9.80
C THR A 321 16.77 5.89 -8.55
N ARG A 322 17.17 5.10 -7.55
CA ARG A 322 17.74 5.62 -6.30
C ARG A 322 19.17 6.12 -6.46
N LEU A 323 19.96 5.52 -7.33
CA LEU A 323 21.27 6.02 -7.71
C LEU A 323 21.18 7.38 -8.43
N GLU A 324 20.30 7.49 -9.43
CA GLU A 324 20.07 8.75 -10.16
C GLU A 324 19.58 9.89 -9.23
N GLN A 325 18.76 9.56 -8.25
CA GLN A 325 18.26 10.51 -7.26
C GLN A 325 19.29 10.86 -6.16
N GLY A 326 20.40 10.16 -6.08
CA GLY A 326 21.39 10.32 -4.99
C GLY A 326 20.90 9.83 -3.63
N TRP A 327 20.02 8.82 -3.62
CA TRP A 327 19.48 8.18 -2.41
C TRP A 327 20.30 6.95 -2.01
N ILE A 328 21.08 6.41 -2.91
CA ILE A 328 22.08 5.36 -2.74
C ILE A 328 23.38 5.85 -3.39
N SER A 329 24.49 5.56 -2.76
CA SER A 329 25.83 6.02 -3.18
C SER A 329 26.60 5.00 -3.99
N ASN A 330 26.38 3.69 -3.75
CA ASN A 330 27.13 2.60 -4.38
C ASN A 330 26.18 1.49 -4.83
N LEU A 331 26.64 0.70 -5.81
CA LEU A 331 26.01 -0.53 -6.30
C LEU A 331 26.97 -1.70 -6.10
N ALA A 332 26.44 -2.83 -5.69
CA ALA A 332 27.11 -4.12 -5.65
C ALA A 332 26.26 -5.19 -6.34
N GLU A 333 26.86 -6.01 -7.17
CA GLU A 333 26.18 -7.10 -7.88
C GLU A 333 26.33 -8.46 -7.16
N THR A 334 27.19 -8.53 -6.14
CA THR A 334 27.37 -9.74 -5.33
C THR A 334 27.38 -9.40 -3.83
N PRO A 335 27.01 -10.37 -2.95
CA PRO A 335 27.13 -10.20 -1.51
C PRO A 335 28.56 -9.86 -1.06
N GLU A 336 29.55 -10.53 -1.66
CA GLU A 336 30.98 -10.29 -1.37
C GLU A 336 31.38 -8.84 -1.70
N GLU A 337 30.99 -8.33 -2.86
CA GLU A 337 31.25 -6.94 -3.26
C GLU A 337 30.60 -5.95 -2.28
N ALA A 338 29.34 -6.18 -1.90
CA ALA A 338 28.63 -5.33 -0.94
C ALA A 338 29.36 -5.27 0.41
N ILE A 339 29.80 -6.40 0.92
CA ILE A 339 30.54 -6.49 2.20
C ILE A 339 31.94 -5.86 2.08
N ASN A 340 32.63 -6.04 0.95
CA ASN A 340 33.95 -5.42 0.73
C ASN A 340 33.84 -3.88 0.70
N ILE A 341 32.86 -3.33 0.00
CA ILE A 341 32.58 -1.89 0.01
C ILE A 341 32.29 -1.44 1.43
N ALA A 342 31.34 -2.08 2.12
CA ALA A 342 30.96 -1.73 3.49
C ALA A 342 32.15 -1.73 4.44
N THR A 343 32.95 -2.79 4.42
CA THR A 343 34.15 -2.93 5.25
C THR A 343 35.16 -1.81 5.00
N SER A 344 35.32 -1.38 3.75
CA SER A 344 36.26 -0.30 3.43
C SER A 344 35.87 1.04 4.04
N TYR A 345 34.55 1.33 4.15
CA TYR A 345 34.03 2.52 4.79
C TYR A 345 34.01 2.40 6.32
N LEU A 346 33.62 1.25 6.87
CA LEU A 346 33.67 0.98 8.31
C LEU A 346 35.08 1.17 8.87
N ASN A 347 36.12 0.65 8.19
CA ASN A 347 37.52 0.78 8.60
C ASN A 347 38.01 2.23 8.63
N LYS A 348 37.41 3.11 7.83
CA LYS A 348 37.71 4.55 7.81
C LYS A 348 36.82 5.36 8.72
N ASN A 349 35.83 4.71 9.33
CA ASN A 349 34.77 5.37 10.09
C ASN A 349 33.97 6.39 9.23
N GLU A 350 33.78 6.06 7.94
CA GLU A 350 33.06 6.86 6.96
C GLU A 350 31.69 6.23 6.70
N LYS A 351 30.71 7.06 6.36
CA LYS A 351 29.36 6.66 6.01
C LYS A 351 29.23 6.35 4.53
N THR A 352 28.33 5.45 4.19
CA THR A 352 27.89 5.21 2.82
C THR A 352 26.59 4.42 2.79
N SER A 353 25.93 4.40 1.62
CA SER A 353 24.84 3.48 1.31
C SER A 353 25.19 2.64 0.07
N ILE A 354 24.83 1.38 0.11
CA ILE A 354 25.16 0.36 -0.89
C ILE A 354 23.84 -0.33 -1.25
N ALA A 355 23.44 -0.28 -2.53
CA ALA A 355 22.42 -1.17 -3.06
C ALA A 355 23.09 -2.50 -3.40
N TYR A 356 22.62 -3.59 -2.85
CA TYR A 356 22.94 -4.92 -3.32
C TYR A 356 21.86 -5.38 -4.30
N HIS A 357 22.23 -5.62 -5.56
CA HIS A 357 21.31 -6.13 -6.57
C HIS A 357 21.13 -7.64 -6.38
N GLY A 358 20.17 -8.03 -5.58
CA GLY A 358 19.90 -9.43 -5.26
C GLY A 358 18.94 -9.63 -4.12
N ASN A 359 18.72 -10.90 -3.78
CA ASN A 359 17.82 -11.26 -2.71
C ASN A 359 18.46 -11.04 -1.33
N ILE A 360 17.69 -10.48 -0.39
CA ILE A 360 18.17 -10.25 0.96
C ILE A 360 18.61 -11.55 1.66
N VAL A 361 17.93 -12.66 1.41
CA VAL A 361 18.26 -13.96 2.03
C VAL A 361 19.66 -14.40 1.62
N ASP A 362 20.03 -14.26 0.35
CA ASP A 362 21.36 -14.63 -0.14
C ASP A 362 22.45 -13.74 0.47
N LEU A 363 22.18 -12.45 0.66
CA LEU A 363 23.08 -11.53 1.37
C LEU A 363 23.25 -11.93 2.85
N LEU A 364 22.17 -12.20 3.56
CA LEU A 364 22.22 -12.56 4.96
C LEU A 364 22.89 -13.92 5.19
N GLU A 365 22.64 -14.91 4.33
CA GLU A 365 23.34 -16.19 4.39
C GLU A 365 24.86 -16.04 4.15
N TYR A 366 25.27 -15.18 3.22
CA TYR A 366 26.68 -14.85 3.03
C TYR A 366 27.29 -14.17 4.26
N ILE A 367 26.60 -13.21 4.86
CA ILE A 367 27.00 -12.52 6.10
C ILE A 367 27.17 -13.53 7.24
N ASP A 368 26.20 -14.42 7.41
CA ASP A 368 26.21 -15.43 8.48
C ASP A 368 27.33 -16.45 8.33
N GLN A 369 27.57 -16.93 7.09
CA GLN A 369 28.63 -17.90 6.77
C GLN A 369 30.05 -17.34 6.92
N ASN A 370 30.23 -16.03 6.73
CA ASN A 370 31.52 -15.35 6.82
C ASN A 370 31.72 -14.60 8.14
N ASP A 371 30.82 -14.79 9.11
CA ASP A 371 30.85 -14.16 10.43
C ASP A 371 31.00 -12.63 10.37
N VAL A 372 30.37 -11.96 9.39
CA VAL A 372 30.39 -10.51 9.27
C VAL A 372 29.50 -9.89 10.35
N PRO A 373 30.05 -9.02 11.22
CA PRO A 373 29.23 -8.40 12.26
C PRO A 373 28.26 -7.38 11.66
N VAL A 374 26.98 -7.51 12.00
CA VAL A 374 25.91 -6.55 11.67
C VAL A 374 25.37 -5.98 12.96
N ASP A 375 25.32 -4.65 13.08
CA ASP A 375 24.82 -3.99 14.29
C ASP A 375 23.29 -3.91 14.30
N LEU A 376 22.69 -3.43 13.20
CA LEU A 376 21.25 -3.27 13.04
C LEU A 376 20.77 -4.01 11.78
N LEU A 377 19.69 -4.74 11.91
CA LEU A 377 19.06 -5.49 10.81
C LEU A 377 17.56 -5.22 10.79
N SER A 378 17.00 -5.01 9.61
CA SER A 378 15.56 -4.89 9.39
C SER A 378 15.15 -5.42 8.02
N ASP A 379 13.85 -5.43 7.74
CA ASP A 379 13.28 -5.73 6.43
C ASP A 379 12.18 -4.72 6.09
N GLN A 380 12.20 -4.20 4.86
CA GLN A 380 11.15 -3.32 4.34
C GLN A 380 10.62 -3.79 2.98
N THR A 381 10.60 -5.10 2.74
CA THR A 381 9.85 -5.67 1.63
C THR A 381 8.33 -5.55 1.88
N SER A 382 7.54 -5.67 0.83
CA SER A 382 6.07 -5.54 0.94
C SER A 382 5.43 -6.81 1.51
N CYS A 383 5.83 -7.19 2.73
CA CYS A 383 5.41 -8.44 3.38
C CYS A 383 3.93 -8.50 3.78
N HIS A 384 3.19 -7.39 3.71
CA HIS A 384 1.73 -7.39 3.82
C HIS A 384 1.04 -8.04 2.60
N ASN A 385 1.79 -8.35 1.55
CA ASN A 385 1.27 -8.87 0.29
C ASN A 385 2.25 -9.86 -0.38
N VAL A 386 2.80 -10.78 0.40
CA VAL A 386 3.89 -11.69 -0.02
C VAL A 386 3.52 -12.54 -1.21
N TYR A 387 2.28 -13.05 -1.27
CA TYR A 387 1.82 -13.96 -2.32
C TYR A 387 1.33 -13.25 -3.59
N ASN A 388 1.18 -11.93 -3.56
CA ASN A 388 0.81 -11.11 -4.71
C ASN A 388 1.97 -10.31 -5.31
N GLY A 389 3.20 -10.73 -5.05
CA GLY A 389 4.39 -10.14 -5.62
C GLY A 389 5.13 -9.15 -4.70
N GLY A 390 4.67 -8.97 -3.48
CA GLY A 390 5.33 -8.12 -2.49
C GLY A 390 6.65 -8.68 -1.97
N TYR A 391 6.87 -9.99 -2.13
CA TYR A 391 8.09 -10.70 -1.74
C TYR A 391 8.63 -11.51 -2.92
N CYS A 392 9.91 -11.36 -3.22
CA CYS A 392 10.57 -12.12 -4.29
C CYS A 392 11.24 -13.36 -3.70
N PRO A 393 10.88 -14.58 -4.15
CA PRO A 393 11.57 -15.79 -3.73
C PRO A 393 13.05 -15.77 -4.07
N ALA A 394 13.89 -16.31 -3.19
CA ALA A 394 15.32 -16.50 -3.47
C ALA A 394 15.53 -17.55 -4.57
N GLY A 395 16.61 -17.37 -5.34
CA GLY A 395 16.99 -18.29 -6.42
C GLY A 395 16.28 -18.07 -7.75
N ILE A 396 15.45 -17.05 -7.87
CA ILE A 396 14.85 -16.60 -9.13
C ILE A 396 15.02 -15.09 -9.33
N THR A 397 15.06 -14.64 -10.58
CA THR A 397 15.14 -13.22 -10.91
C THR A 397 13.79 -12.51 -10.68
N PHE A 398 13.81 -11.18 -10.66
CA PHE A 398 12.59 -10.38 -10.58
C PHE A 398 11.63 -10.63 -11.74
N GLU A 399 12.17 -10.81 -12.96
CA GLU A 399 11.40 -11.12 -14.17
C GLU A 399 10.77 -12.51 -14.10
N GLU A 400 11.55 -13.51 -13.64
CA GLU A 400 11.05 -14.88 -13.43
C GLU A 400 9.95 -14.90 -12.37
N ARG A 401 10.12 -14.18 -11.26
CA ARG A 401 9.10 -13.99 -10.23
C ARG A 401 7.81 -13.46 -10.83
N THR A 402 7.90 -12.39 -11.63
CA THR A 402 6.74 -11.75 -12.25
C THR A 402 6.01 -12.69 -13.19
N LYS A 403 6.76 -13.44 -14.01
CA LYS A 403 6.20 -14.46 -14.90
C LYS A 403 5.55 -15.62 -14.12
N LEU A 404 6.20 -16.09 -13.06
CA LEU A 404 5.72 -17.22 -12.26
C LEU A 404 4.41 -16.84 -11.54
N LEU A 405 4.35 -15.63 -10.97
CA LEU A 405 3.14 -15.10 -10.34
C LEU A 405 1.93 -15.11 -11.29
N ALA A 406 2.14 -14.73 -12.56
CA ALA A 406 1.09 -14.70 -13.56
C ALA A 406 0.67 -16.08 -14.09
N THR A 407 1.60 -17.06 -14.12
CA THR A 407 1.40 -18.35 -14.82
C THR A 407 1.22 -19.55 -13.88
N ASN A 408 1.72 -19.50 -12.67
CA ASN A 408 1.67 -20.59 -11.69
C ASN A 408 1.77 -20.06 -10.26
N SER A 409 0.67 -19.51 -9.76
CA SER A 409 0.59 -18.92 -8.41
C SER A 409 0.89 -19.94 -7.30
N GLU A 410 0.47 -21.18 -7.45
CA GLU A 410 0.74 -22.22 -6.45
C GLU A 410 2.24 -22.47 -6.27
N LYS A 411 2.99 -22.59 -7.39
CA LYS A 411 4.44 -22.74 -7.33
C LYS A 411 5.12 -21.48 -6.78
N PHE A 412 4.58 -20.30 -7.11
CA PHE A 412 5.07 -19.05 -6.56
C PHE A 412 4.91 -19.02 -5.03
N HIS A 413 3.73 -19.36 -4.49
CA HIS A 413 3.47 -19.42 -3.04
C HIS A 413 4.44 -20.39 -2.35
N GLN A 414 4.66 -21.59 -2.90
CA GLN A 414 5.61 -22.55 -2.34
C GLN A 414 7.02 -21.97 -2.21
N LEU A 415 7.51 -21.29 -3.25
CA LEU A 415 8.85 -20.68 -3.24
C LEU A 415 8.93 -19.51 -2.25
N VAL A 416 7.85 -18.74 -2.10
CA VAL A 416 7.76 -17.68 -1.08
C VAL A 416 7.90 -18.28 0.32
N ASP A 417 7.13 -19.32 0.64
CA ASP A 417 7.17 -20.00 1.94
C ASP A 417 8.56 -20.58 2.25
N GLU A 418 9.18 -21.26 1.26
CA GLU A 418 10.53 -21.80 1.39
C GLU A 418 11.55 -20.67 1.67
N THR A 419 11.42 -19.55 1.00
CA THR A 419 12.32 -18.40 1.18
C THR A 419 12.10 -17.71 2.52
N LEU A 420 10.85 -17.52 2.97
CA LEU A 420 10.54 -16.96 4.29
C LEU A 420 11.12 -17.82 5.42
N LYS A 421 11.07 -19.15 5.30
CA LYS A 421 11.71 -20.05 6.26
C LYS A 421 13.22 -19.89 6.31
N ARG A 422 13.90 -19.81 5.15
CA ARG A 422 15.35 -19.52 5.09
C ARG A 422 15.65 -18.16 5.73
N HIS A 423 14.86 -17.14 5.40
CA HIS A 423 15.02 -15.78 5.94
C HIS A 423 14.90 -15.77 7.46
N TYR A 424 13.89 -16.45 8.02
CA TYR A 424 13.76 -16.62 9.48
C TYR A 424 15.01 -17.26 10.11
N HIS A 425 15.50 -18.37 9.56
CA HIS A 425 16.61 -19.10 10.15
C HIS A 425 17.92 -18.28 10.14
N VAL A 426 18.19 -17.55 9.05
CA VAL A 426 19.39 -16.72 8.99
C VAL A 426 19.30 -15.51 9.93
N ILE A 427 18.14 -14.85 10.05
CA ILE A 427 17.97 -13.77 11.05
C ILE A 427 18.16 -14.33 12.46
N LYS A 428 17.57 -15.48 12.76
CA LYS A 428 17.72 -16.13 14.07
C LYS A 428 19.19 -16.41 14.41
N SER A 429 19.99 -16.84 13.43
CA SER A 429 21.44 -17.04 13.59
C SER A 429 22.15 -15.72 13.87
N LEU A 430 21.89 -14.68 13.08
CA LEU A 430 22.51 -13.36 13.25
C LEU A 430 22.14 -12.70 14.59
N VAL A 431 20.90 -12.82 15.01
CA VAL A 431 20.44 -12.33 16.32
C VAL A 431 21.16 -13.07 17.45
N ALA A 432 21.38 -14.38 17.33
CA ALA A 432 22.17 -15.14 18.30
C ALA A 432 23.65 -14.72 18.34
N LYS A 433 24.18 -14.15 17.26
CA LYS A 433 25.53 -13.56 17.18
C LYS A 433 25.60 -12.10 17.65
N GLY A 434 24.46 -11.50 18.05
CA GLY A 434 24.41 -10.16 18.65
C GLY A 434 23.84 -9.06 17.75
N THR A 435 23.38 -9.39 16.55
CA THR A 435 22.66 -8.44 15.68
C THR A 435 21.32 -8.05 16.30
N TYR A 436 21.01 -6.75 16.35
CA TYR A 436 19.69 -6.30 16.75
C TYR A 436 18.76 -6.23 15.54
N PHE A 437 17.73 -7.09 15.51
CA PHE A 437 16.69 -7.12 14.48
C PHE A 437 15.41 -6.43 14.97
N PHE A 438 14.77 -5.65 14.10
CA PHE A 438 13.43 -5.09 14.28
C PHE A 438 12.67 -5.08 12.95
N ASP A 439 11.37 -5.32 13.02
CA ASP A 439 10.46 -5.21 11.85
C ASP A 439 9.86 -3.80 11.78
N TYR A 440 9.62 -3.28 10.60
CA TYR A 440 8.89 -2.01 10.38
C TYR A 440 7.36 -2.15 10.50
N GLY A 441 6.90 -3.03 11.27
CA GLY A 441 5.52 -3.38 11.57
C GLY A 441 5.51 -4.80 12.08
N ASN A 442 4.52 -5.59 11.69
CA ASN A 442 4.46 -7.01 12.03
C ASN A 442 4.26 -7.90 10.79
N SER A 443 4.23 -7.31 9.60
CA SER A 443 3.87 -8.01 8.38
C SER A 443 4.89 -9.08 7.99
N PHE A 444 6.19 -8.82 8.18
CA PHE A 444 7.23 -9.79 7.91
C PHE A 444 7.15 -10.98 8.88
N MET A 445 7.04 -10.70 10.18
CA MET A 445 6.90 -11.75 11.19
C MET A 445 5.61 -12.57 11.01
N LYS A 446 4.51 -11.89 10.65
CA LYS A 446 3.24 -12.55 10.31
C LYS A 446 3.38 -13.46 9.09
N ALA A 447 4.06 -13.02 8.04
CA ALA A 447 4.32 -13.84 6.86
C ALA A 447 5.16 -15.09 7.18
N ILE A 448 6.18 -14.97 8.04
CA ILE A 448 6.94 -16.11 8.56
C ILE A 448 6.03 -17.08 9.32
N TYR A 449 5.17 -16.57 10.20
CA TYR A 449 4.22 -17.38 10.95
C TYR A 449 3.28 -18.15 10.01
N ASP A 450 2.74 -17.48 8.99
CA ASP A 450 1.82 -18.05 8.01
C ASP A 450 2.51 -19.10 7.10
N SER A 451 3.81 -18.94 6.82
CA SER A 451 4.62 -19.94 6.09
C SER A 451 4.84 -21.25 6.89
N GLY A 452 4.37 -21.29 8.15
CA GLY A 452 4.42 -22.48 9.02
C GLY A 452 5.44 -22.44 10.14
N ILE A 453 6.22 -21.37 10.29
CA ILE A 453 7.19 -21.19 11.40
C ILE A 453 6.46 -20.62 12.63
N LYS A 454 5.80 -21.49 13.39
CA LYS A 454 5.02 -21.06 14.57
C LYS A 454 5.89 -20.51 15.72
N GLU A 455 7.13 -20.93 15.79
CA GLU A 455 8.09 -20.47 16.82
C GLU A 455 8.48 -19.01 16.72
N ILE A 456 8.09 -18.29 15.65
CA ILE A 456 8.21 -16.82 15.55
C ILE A 456 7.23 -16.11 16.50
N SER A 457 6.11 -16.72 16.87
CA SER A 457 5.17 -16.18 17.86
C SER A 457 5.69 -16.36 19.28
N LYS A 458 5.36 -15.43 20.20
CA LYS A 458 5.84 -15.46 21.60
C LYS A 458 5.45 -16.73 22.35
N ASN A 459 4.27 -17.29 22.06
CA ASN A 459 3.80 -18.50 22.72
C ASN A 459 4.06 -19.80 21.89
N GLY A 460 4.54 -19.69 20.66
CA GLY A 460 4.82 -20.81 19.76
C GLY A 460 3.57 -21.53 19.23
N ILE A 461 2.37 -21.02 19.49
CA ILE A 461 1.09 -21.65 19.15
C ILE A 461 0.28 -20.76 18.19
N ASP A 462 0.00 -19.53 18.60
CA ASP A 462 -0.72 -18.54 17.82
C ASP A 462 -0.03 -17.16 17.88
N ASP A 463 -0.47 -16.22 17.08
CA ASP A 463 0.11 -14.88 16.94
C ASP A 463 -0.56 -13.81 17.79
N LYS A 464 -1.48 -14.17 18.69
CA LYS A 464 -2.28 -13.23 19.49
C LYS A 464 -1.44 -12.41 20.47
N ASP A 465 -0.40 -13.02 21.03
CA ASP A 465 0.50 -12.39 21.98
C ASP A 465 1.68 -11.66 21.29
N GLY A 466 1.69 -11.63 19.95
CA GLY A 466 2.74 -11.03 19.13
C GLY A 466 3.91 -11.97 18.88
N PHE A 467 5.05 -11.39 18.46
CA PHE A 467 6.21 -12.11 17.92
C PHE A 467 7.44 -12.00 18.82
N ILE A 468 8.39 -12.93 18.66
CA ILE A 468 9.63 -12.97 19.47
C ILE A 468 10.58 -11.82 19.16
N TRP A 469 10.53 -11.24 17.96
CA TRP A 469 11.26 -10.05 17.61
C TRP A 469 10.33 -8.83 17.69
N PRO A 470 10.86 -7.65 18.06
CA PRO A 470 10.03 -6.46 18.19
C PRO A 470 9.74 -5.83 16.83
N SER A 471 8.60 -5.14 16.76
CA SER A 471 8.44 -4.08 15.77
C SER A 471 9.14 -2.80 16.24
N TYR A 472 9.44 -1.90 15.30
CA TYR A 472 10.06 -0.62 15.66
C TYR A 472 9.19 0.22 16.62
N VAL A 473 7.86 0.07 16.54
CA VAL A 473 6.93 0.79 17.44
C VAL A 473 6.99 0.25 18.87
N GLU A 474 7.21 -1.06 19.05
CA GLU A 474 7.22 -1.68 20.38
C GLU A 474 8.48 -1.37 21.16
N ASP A 475 9.62 -1.22 20.49
CA ASP A 475 10.92 -1.27 21.17
C ASP A 475 11.87 -0.08 20.86
N ILE A 476 11.53 0.77 19.87
CA ILE A 476 12.39 1.87 19.43
C ILE A 476 11.69 3.24 19.51
N MET A 477 10.39 3.33 19.20
CA MET A 477 9.64 4.60 19.12
C MET A 477 8.84 4.92 20.41
#